data_3bcf05c4ea9dde3f500667f6d2d75c6f
#
_entry.id   3bcf05c4ea9dde3f500667f6d2d75c6f
#
_cell.length_a   1.000
_cell.length_b   1.000
_cell.length_c   1.000
_cell.angle_alpha   90.00
_cell.angle_beta   90.00
_cell.angle_gamma   90.00
#
_symmetry.space_group_name_H-M   'P 1'
#
loop_
_entity.id
_entity.type
_entity.pdbx_description
1 polymer ?
#
loop_
_entity_poly.entity_id
_entity_poly.type
_entity_poly.pdbx_seq_one_letter_code
_entity_poly.pdbx_strand_id
1 'polypeptide(L)'
;MDTANEWLLKAHEAGDQRAMDKIKELNPTLERDCKVQFMLDNMRLCVEENFSSDEYDVEAMVYELINNEDYETARELTRRCLLETEDDPDELSCQEDMQVYLAYIYYLDGDGNDDLDCPFYRLRQAHPLVVDLSYDFEPYRNDAYMWLATLFSDFFTYYEDAEVNTFHRYRDCAWYGRQAYKYNLLAAKEGYYMAMYRTALFLLEGEVVNADYDEAYSWLEKCKDHCNGMPLYRLGNMHYYSEYGRENRVLALKYYEAYKEQYEADSYYKGMITQSYAQALTNLAHLLLQKNTSIADSRARSMLEKVTSSSFRIADALYGYMLYEGRGGRVDRTGGLKFMRQAANDGDPMAEAFLRNYGY
;
A
#
# COMPACT_ATOMS: atom_id res chain seq x y z
N MET A 1 19.85 -32.63 -29.23
CA MET A 1 19.55 -31.19 -28.98
C MET A 1 20.71 -30.48 -28.33
N ASP A 2 21.48 -31.17 -27.51
CA ASP A 2 22.54 -30.54 -26.70
C ASP A 2 23.70 -29.92 -27.50
N THR A 3 24.13 -30.54 -28.57
CA THR A 3 25.25 -30.04 -29.39
C THR A 3 25.01 -28.75 -30.15
N ALA A 4 23.76 -28.50 -30.61
CA ALA A 4 23.43 -27.27 -31.32
C ALA A 4 23.40 -26.03 -30.34
N ASN A 5 22.88 -26.25 -29.14
CA ASN A 5 22.84 -25.26 -28.10
C ASN A 5 24.25 -24.88 -27.60
N GLU A 6 25.14 -25.86 -27.44
CA GLU A 6 26.53 -25.61 -27.09
C GLU A 6 27.30 -24.78 -28.15
N TRP A 7 27.02 -25.00 -29.43
CA TRP A 7 27.63 -24.20 -30.51
C TRP A 7 27.09 -22.77 -30.56
N LEU A 8 25.80 -22.58 -30.31
CA LEU A 8 25.20 -21.25 -30.24
C LEU A 8 25.70 -20.45 -29.03
N LEU A 9 25.89 -21.10 -27.89
CA LEU A 9 26.48 -20.51 -26.69
C LEU A 9 27.93 -20.05 -26.96
N LYS A 10 28.77 -20.93 -27.52
CA LYS A 10 30.13 -20.58 -27.88
C LYS A 10 30.23 -19.46 -28.91
N ALA A 11 29.30 -19.37 -29.85
CA ALA A 11 29.26 -18.28 -30.82
C ALA A 11 28.82 -16.97 -30.16
N HIS A 12 27.93 -17.02 -29.18
CA HIS A 12 27.53 -15.87 -28.39
C HIS A 12 28.70 -15.36 -27.52
N GLU A 13 29.36 -16.25 -26.79
CA GLU A 13 30.58 -15.95 -26.02
C GLU A 13 31.70 -15.31 -26.89
N ALA A 14 31.74 -15.67 -28.19
CA ALA A 14 32.62 -15.06 -29.19
C ALA A 14 32.07 -13.71 -29.76
N GLY A 15 30.94 -13.20 -29.29
CA GLY A 15 30.38 -11.92 -29.68
C GLY A 15 29.56 -11.93 -30.99
N ASP A 16 29.08 -13.10 -31.46
CA ASP A 16 28.22 -13.17 -32.68
C ASP A 16 26.76 -12.85 -32.35
N GLN A 17 26.35 -11.62 -32.66
CA GLN A 17 24.98 -11.13 -32.43
C GLN A 17 23.91 -12.00 -33.13
N ARG A 18 24.22 -12.63 -34.25
CA ARG A 18 23.27 -13.51 -34.97
C ARG A 18 23.02 -14.83 -34.22
N ALA A 19 23.99 -15.26 -33.41
CA ALA A 19 23.82 -16.41 -32.54
C ALA A 19 22.77 -16.09 -31.45
N MET A 20 22.80 -14.89 -30.86
CA MET A 20 21.77 -14.45 -29.90
C MET A 20 20.38 -14.35 -30.51
N ASP A 21 20.27 -13.74 -31.71
CA ASP A 21 18.97 -13.64 -32.39
C ASP A 21 18.40 -15.03 -32.67
N LYS A 22 19.27 -16.00 -32.97
CA LYS A 22 18.86 -17.39 -33.19
C LYS A 22 18.47 -18.14 -31.92
N ILE A 23 19.15 -17.85 -30.82
CA ILE A 23 18.81 -18.38 -29.49
C ILE A 23 17.41 -17.88 -29.08
N LYS A 24 17.13 -16.58 -29.23
CA LYS A 24 15.81 -15.98 -28.94
C LYS A 24 14.69 -16.65 -29.72
N GLU A 25 14.92 -16.89 -31.01
CA GLU A 25 13.93 -17.52 -31.87
C GLU A 25 13.66 -19.00 -31.52
N LEU A 26 14.69 -19.74 -31.13
CA LEU A 26 14.61 -21.20 -30.96
C LEU A 26 14.29 -21.64 -29.52
N ASN A 27 14.74 -20.90 -28.54
CA ASN A 27 14.58 -21.28 -27.14
C ASN A 27 14.72 -20.07 -26.18
N PRO A 28 13.62 -19.46 -25.78
CA PRO A 28 13.61 -18.32 -24.85
C PRO A 28 14.28 -18.64 -23.49
N THR A 29 14.18 -19.88 -23.02
CA THR A 29 14.82 -20.33 -21.78
C THR A 29 16.34 -20.27 -21.89
N LEU A 30 16.89 -20.69 -23.04
CA LEU A 30 18.32 -20.65 -23.30
C LEU A 30 18.86 -19.21 -23.38
N GLU A 31 18.06 -18.28 -23.92
CA GLU A 31 18.42 -16.86 -23.92
C GLU A 31 18.60 -16.33 -22.51
N ARG A 32 17.63 -16.61 -21.62
CA ARG A 32 17.69 -16.23 -20.23
C ARG A 32 18.90 -16.84 -19.53
N ASP A 33 19.14 -18.14 -19.72
CA ASP A 33 20.28 -18.85 -19.12
C ASP A 33 21.62 -18.25 -19.56
N CYS A 34 21.76 -17.85 -20.82
CA CYS A 34 22.95 -17.16 -21.34
C CYS A 34 23.13 -15.78 -20.69
N LYS A 35 22.02 -15.02 -20.55
CA LYS A 35 22.05 -13.68 -19.93
C LYS A 35 22.49 -13.76 -18.47
N VAL A 36 21.90 -14.69 -17.72
CA VAL A 36 22.26 -14.91 -16.30
C VAL A 36 23.71 -15.38 -16.16
N GLN A 37 24.16 -16.32 -16.98
CA GLN A 37 25.55 -16.81 -16.95
C GLN A 37 26.55 -15.70 -17.26
N PHE A 38 26.25 -14.86 -18.26
CA PHE A 38 27.09 -13.68 -18.57
C PHE A 38 27.19 -12.70 -17.40
N MET A 39 26.09 -12.47 -16.71
CA MET A 39 26.08 -11.62 -15.51
C MET A 39 26.92 -12.21 -14.38
N LEU A 40 26.79 -13.51 -14.10
CA LEU A 40 27.59 -14.21 -13.08
C LEU A 40 29.08 -14.26 -13.43
N ASP A 41 29.43 -14.51 -14.69
CA ASP A 41 30.83 -14.54 -15.14
C ASP A 41 31.52 -13.18 -15.03
N ASN A 42 30.78 -12.09 -15.33
CA ASN A 42 31.29 -10.73 -15.12
C ASN A 42 31.48 -10.42 -13.62
N MET A 43 30.54 -10.87 -12.76
CA MET A 43 30.69 -10.72 -11.32
C MET A 43 31.94 -11.42 -10.79
N ARG A 44 32.21 -12.67 -11.21
CA ARG A 44 33.43 -13.42 -10.81
C ARG A 44 34.71 -12.71 -11.21
N LEU A 45 34.75 -12.16 -12.44
CA LEU A 45 35.92 -11.39 -12.92
C LEU A 45 36.19 -10.15 -12.07
N CYS A 46 35.16 -9.49 -11.58
CA CYS A 46 35.30 -8.32 -10.71
C CYS A 46 35.81 -8.68 -9.32
N VAL A 47 35.39 -9.80 -8.74
CA VAL A 47 35.88 -10.30 -7.44
C VAL A 47 37.34 -10.72 -7.54
N GLU A 48 37.76 -11.44 -8.61
CA GLU A 48 39.13 -11.89 -8.82
C GLU A 48 40.13 -10.74 -9.10
N GLU A 49 39.65 -9.65 -9.74
CA GLU A 49 40.52 -8.51 -10.11
C GLU A 49 40.55 -7.38 -9.06
N ASN A 50 39.89 -7.49 -7.91
CA ASN A 50 39.79 -6.44 -6.90
C ASN A 50 39.24 -5.09 -7.46
N PHE A 51 38.44 -5.12 -8.48
CA PHE A 51 37.75 -3.94 -8.98
C PHE A 51 36.54 -3.60 -8.08
N SER A 52 36.70 -2.57 -7.27
CA SER A 52 35.55 -1.91 -6.59
C SER A 52 34.82 -1.04 -7.61
N SER A 53 34.11 -1.62 -8.55
CA SER A 53 33.22 -0.82 -9.40
C SER A 53 31.78 -1.20 -9.09
N ASP A 54 30.98 -0.20 -8.70
CA ASP A 54 29.52 -0.28 -8.49
C ASP A 54 28.75 -0.82 -9.72
N GLU A 55 29.48 -1.08 -10.83
CA GLU A 55 28.95 -1.46 -12.13
C GLU A 55 28.59 -2.96 -12.25
N TYR A 56 29.03 -3.79 -11.30
CA TYR A 56 28.80 -5.25 -11.33
C TYR A 56 28.30 -5.81 -9.99
N ASP A 57 27.65 -4.97 -9.22
CA ASP A 57 26.97 -5.38 -8.01
C ASP A 57 25.72 -6.23 -8.37
N VAL A 58 25.67 -7.47 -7.88
CA VAL A 58 24.54 -8.39 -8.15
C VAL A 58 23.23 -7.78 -7.68
N GLU A 59 23.24 -7.06 -6.59
CA GLU A 59 22.05 -6.37 -6.08
C GLU A 59 21.56 -5.32 -7.07
N ALA A 60 22.47 -4.49 -7.61
CA ALA A 60 22.13 -3.49 -8.60
C ALA A 60 21.56 -4.13 -9.87
N MET A 61 22.13 -5.26 -10.31
CA MET A 61 21.63 -6.01 -11.48
C MET A 61 20.24 -6.61 -11.22
N VAL A 62 20.03 -7.21 -10.06
CA VAL A 62 18.72 -7.77 -9.68
C VAL A 62 17.69 -6.65 -9.58
N TYR A 63 18.04 -5.52 -8.96
CA TYR A 63 17.18 -4.36 -8.84
C TYR A 63 16.82 -3.76 -10.21
N GLU A 64 17.77 -3.67 -11.14
CA GLU A 64 17.51 -3.22 -12.51
C GLU A 64 16.58 -4.17 -13.26
N LEU A 65 16.74 -5.48 -13.12
CA LEU A 65 15.86 -6.48 -13.71
C LEU A 65 14.43 -6.37 -13.15
N ILE A 66 14.30 -6.16 -11.85
CA ILE A 66 13.00 -5.94 -11.21
C ILE A 66 12.33 -4.68 -11.75
N ASN A 67 13.07 -3.56 -11.88
CA ASN A 67 12.52 -2.31 -12.42
C ASN A 67 12.12 -2.41 -13.89
N ASN A 68 12.74 -3.31 -14.64
CA ASN A 68 12.39 -3.61 -16.03
C ASN A 68 11.31 -4.70 -16.17
N GLU A 69 10.72 -5.16 -15.06
CA GLU A 69 9.72 -6.23 -15.01
C GLU A 69 10.21 -7.57 -15.56
N ASP A 70 11.54 -7.78 -15.66
CA ASP A 70 12.15 -9.06 -16.08
C ASP A 70 12.32 -10.00 -14.87
N TYR A 71 11.20 -10.37 -14.27
CA TYR A 71 11.16 -11.16 -13.03
C TYR A 71 11.72 -12.57 -13.20
N GLU A 72 11.58 -13.17 -14.39
CA GLU A 72 12.14 -14.50 -14.66
C GLU A 72 13.66 -14.50 -14.60
N THR A 73 14.29 -13.51 -15.25
CA THR A 73 15.78 -13.37 -15.25
C THR A 73 16.28 -12.99 -13.86
N ALA A 74 15.60 -12.06 -13.19
CA ALA A 74 15.95 -11.65 -11.83
C ALA A 74 15.92 -12.85 -10.87
N ARG A 75 14.88 -13.68 -10.94
CA ARG A 75 14.72 -14.89 -10.11
C ARG A 75 15.82 -15.92 -10.35
N GLU A 76 16.14 -16.16 -11.60
CA GLU A 76 17.18 -17.13 -11.96
C GLU A 76 18.57 -16.65 -11.53
N LEU A 77 18.87 -15.36 -11.74
CA LEU A 77 20.12 -14.75 -11.27
C LEU A 77 20.27 -14.89 -9.74
N THR A 78 19.22 -14.50 -9.01
CA THR A 78 19.21 -14.57 -7.55
C THR A 78 19.38 -16.00 -7.04
N ARG A 79 18.70 -16.99 -7.64
CA ARG A 79 18.83 -18.40 -7.28
C ARG A 79 20.22 -18.94 -7.54
N ARG A 80 20.84 -18.60 -8.67
CA ARG A 80 22.20 -19.05 -8.96
C ARG A 80 23.21 -18.42 -8.04
N CYS A 81 23.06 -17.13 -7.72
CA CYS A 81 23.89 -16.47 -6.72
C CYS A 81 23.82 -17.18 -5.37
N LEU A 82 22.63 -17.48 -4.88
CA LEU A 82 22.44 -18.22 -3.62
C LEU A 82 23.07 -19.60 -3.64
N LEU A 83 22.99 -20.32 -4.75
CA LEU A 83 23.62 -21.65 -4.89
C LEU A 83 25.16 -21.59 -4.93
N GLU A 84 25.72 -20.55 -5.52
CA GLU A 84 27.19 -20.40 -5.60
C GLU A 84 27.81 -19.92 -4.30
N THR A 85 27.06 -19.20 -3.47
CA THR A 85 27.52 -18.67 -2.18
C THR A 85 27.22 -19.61 -1.00
N GLU A 86 26.49 -20.72 -1.21
CA GLU A 86 26.04 -21.65 -0.15
C GLU A 86 27.21 -22.23 0.68
N ASP A 87 28.39 -22.39 0.09
CA ASP A 87 29.57 -22.97 0.71
C ASP A 87 30.61 -21.94 1.22
N ASP A 88 30.38 -20.62 1.03
CA ASP A 88 31.33 -19.57 1.42
C ASP A 88 30.86 -18.75 2.63
N PRO A 89 31.44 -18.98 3.83
CA PRO A 89 31.02 -18.26 5.03
C PRO A 89 31.40 -16.77 5.06
N ASP A 90 32.28 -16.29 4.17
CA ASP A 90 32.67 -14.88 4.09
C ASP A 90 31.70 -14.05 3.21
N GLU A 91 30.80 -14.69 2.44
CA GLU A 91 29.78 -14.05 1.60
C GLU A 91 28.36 -14.06 2.22
N LEU A 92 28.24 -14.29 3.51
CA LEU A 92 26.97 -14.37 4.23
C LEU A 92 26.07 -13.13 4.02
N SER A 93 26.64 -11.93 3.91
CA SER A 93 25.87 -10.72 3.70
C SER A 93 25.17 -10.69 2.34
N CYS A 94 25.83 -11.17 1.29
CA CYS A 94 25.24 -11.26 -0.05
C CYS A 94 24.12 -12.29 -0.11
N GLN A 95 24.24 -13.41 0.62
CA GLN A 95 23.18 -14.42 0.67
C GLN A 95 21.87 -13.89 1.26
N GLU A 96 21.96 -13.07 2.30
CA GLU A 96 20.80 -12.50 2.97
C GLU A 96 20.03 -11.55 2.08
N ASP A 97 20.74 -10.65 1.42
CA ASP A 97 20.16 -9.71 0.48
C ASP A 97 19.52 -10.44 -0.71
N MET A 98 20.17 -11.47 -1.23
CA MET A 98 19.63 -12.30 -2.31
C MET A 98 18.36 -13.07 -1.89
N GLN A 99 18.26 -13.52 -0.65
CA GLN A 99 17.02 -14.14 -0.15
C GLN A 99 15.87 -13.13 -0.07
N VAL A 100 16.15 -11.90 0.36
CA VAL A 100 15.16 -10.81 0.38
C VAL A 100 14.71 -10.49 -1.04
N TYR A 101 15.64 -10.33 -1.99
CA TYR A 101 15.29 -10.09 -3.39
C TYR A 101 14.49 -11.24 -4.00
N LEU A 102 14.86 -12.49 -3.73
CA LEU A 102 14.10 -13.64 -4.21
C LEU A 102 12.66 -13.66 -3.68
N ALA A 103 12.46 -13.35 -2.41
CA ALA A 103 11.14 -13.23 -1.82
C ALA A 103 10.33 -12.10 -2.49
N TYR A 104 10.98 -10.96 -2.74
CA TYR A 104 10.38 -9.81 -3.43
C TYR A 104 9.98 -10.12 -4.87
N ILE A 105 10.85 -10.79 -5.61
CA ILE A 105 10.55 -11.21 -6.99
C ILE A 105 9.35 -12.15 -7.02
N TYR A 106 9.26 -13.11 -6.09
CA TYR A 106 8.08 -13.98 -5.99
C TYR A 106 6.80 -13.21 -5.67
N TYR A 107 6.89 -12.14 -4.90
CA TYR A 107 5.77 -11.26 -4.60
C TYR A 107 5.31 -10.48 -5.85
N LEU A 108 6.25 -9.84 -6.57
CA LEU A 108 5.93 -9.00 -7.73
C LEU A 108 5.47 -9.80 -8.95
N ASP A 109 6.04 -10.97 -9.19
CA ASP A 109 5.72 -11.84 -10.35
C ASP A 109 4.29 -12.45 -10.25
N GLY A 110 3.53 -12.09 -9.22
CA GLY A 110 2.17 -12.57 -8.94
C GLY A 110 1.08 -12.12 -9.92
N ASP A 111 1.31 -11.08 -10.70
CA ASP A 111 0.24 -10.35 -11.41
C ASP A 111 -0.05 -10.81 -12.85
N GLY A 112 0.53 -11.89 -13.37
CA GLY A 112 0.57 -12.06 -14.82
C GLY A 112 -0.03 -13.30 -15.49
N ASN A 113 -0.54 -14.33 -14.78
CA ASN A 113 -1.09 -15.51 -15.46
C ASN A 113 -2.29 -16.15 -14.74
N ASP A 114 -3.42 -16.12 -15.41
CA ASP A 114 -4.76 -16.41 -14.90
C ASP A 114 -5.07 -17.90 -14.57
N ASP A 115 -4.21 -18.87 -14.83
CA ASP A 115 -4.68 -20.27 -14.81
C ASP A 115 -4.00 -21.27 -13.88
N LEU A 116 -2.82 -21.00 -13.32
CA LEU A 116 -2.15 -21.96 -12.39
C LEU A 116 -1.43 -21.31 -11.21
N ASP A 117 -1.17 -20.04 -11.29
CA ASP A 117 -0.41 -19.32 -10.28
C ASP A 117 -1.30 -18.32 -9.55
N CYS A 118 -2.16 -18.86 -8.71
CA CYS A 118 -2.78 -18.09 -7.66
C CYS A 118 -1.68 -17.24 -6.98
N PRO A 119 -1.85 -15.91 -6.80
CA PRO A 119 -0.93 -15.09 -6.01
C PRO A 119 -0.52 -15.77 -4.69
N PHE A 120 -1.41 -16.61 -4.16
CA PHE A 120 -1.21 -17.50 -3.04
C PHE A 120 -0.02 -18.47 -3.17
N TYR A 121 0.21 -19.09 -4.31
CA TYR A 121 1.28 -20.07 -4.47
C TYR A 121 2.65 -19.40 -4.39
N ARG A 122 2.81 -18.24 -5.04
CA ARG A 122 4.06 -17.48 -5.07
C ARG A 122 4.36 -16.83 -3.72
N LEU A 123 3.36 -16.24 -3.10
CA LEU A 123 3.46 -15.71 -1.75
C LEU A 123 3.79 -16.81 -0.72
N ARG A 124 3.25 -18.02 -0.90
CA ARG A 124 3.60 -19.18 -0.06
C ARG A 124 5.06 -19.61 -0.25
N GLN A 125 5.65 -19.42 -1.41
CA GLN A 125 7.07 -19.68 -1.65
C GLN A 125 7.98 -18.59 -1.05
N ALA A 126 7.55 -17.32 -1.11
CA ALA A 126 8.27 -16.22 -0.50
C ALA A 126 8.25 -16.27 1.04
N HIS A 127 7.16 -16.72 1.63
CA HIS A 127 6.97 -16.73 3.07
C HIS A 127 8.07 -17.44 3.87
N PRO A 128 8.53 -18.68 3.53
CA PRO A 128 9.61 -19.33 4.28
C PRO A 128 10.91 -18.52 4.25
N LEU A 129 11.29 -17.98 3.09
CA LEU A 129 12.51 -17.20 2.93
C LEU A 129 12.52 -15.97 3.85
N VAL A 130 11.41 -15.21 3.88
CA VAL A 130 11.32 -14.02 4.73
C VAL A 130 11.21 -14.37 6.23
N VAL A 131 10.58 -15.51 6.57
CA VAL A 131 10.53 -15.98 7.96
C VAL A 131 11.91 -16.37 8.46
N ASP A 132 12.71 -17.08 7.66
CA ASP A 132 14.06 -17.47 8.02
C ASP A 132 14.92 -16.23 8.32
N LEU A 133 14.89 -15.23 7.46
CA LEU A 133 15.57 -13.95 7.67
C LEU A 133 15.16 -13.24 8.98
N SER A 134 13.90 -13.36 9.38
CA SER A 134 13.42 -12.70 10.61
C SER A 134 13.93 -13.32 11.90
N TYR A 135 14.45 -14.56 11.87
CA TYR A 135 14.95 -15.25 13.06
C TYR A 135 16.45 -15.11 13.27
N ASP A 136 17.23 -15.06 12.20
CA ASP A 136 18.67 -15.28 12.29
C ASP A 136 19.52 -13.99 12.22
N PHE A 137 18.99 -12.85 11.71
CA PHE A 137 19.82 -11.66 11.44
C PHE A 137 19.22 -10.34 11.95
N GLU A 138 19.96 -9.67 12.86
CA GLU A 138 19.54 -8.39 13.44
C GLU A 138 19.46 -7.20 12.45
N PRO A 139 20.36 -7.01 11.48
CA PRO A 139 20.29 -5.86 10.56
C PRO A 139 19.06 -5.89 9.64
N TYR A 140 18.68 -7.07 9.15
CA TYR A 140 17.58 -7.26 8.19
C TYR A 140 16.26 -7.65 8.84
N ARG A 141 16.28 -7.95 10.15
CA ARG A 141 15.06 -8.35 10.91
C ARG A 141 13.92 -7.36 10.74
N ASN A 142 14.22 -6.08 10.76
CA ASN A 142 13.23 -5.02 10.71
C ASN A 142 12.58 -4.93 9.32
N ASP A 143 13.38 -5.06 8.27
CA ASP A 143 12.89 -5.08 6.89
C ASP A 143 12.08 -6.36 6.62
N ALA A 144 12.54 -7.51 7.12
CA ALA A 144 11.80 -8.76 7.06
C ALA A 144 10.42 -8.65 7.74
N TYR A 145 10.30 -7.96 8.87
CA TYR A 145 8.98 -7.71 9.49
C TYR A 145 8.07 -6.87 8.61
N MET A 146 8.59 -5.83 7.94
CA MET A 146 7.81 -5.04 7.00
C MET A 146 7.35 -5.85 5.80
N TRP A 147 8.22 -6.70 5.25
CA TRP A 147 7.88 -7.61 4.15
C TRP A 147 6.79 -8.60 4.53
N LEU A 148 6.94 -9.28 5.65
CA LEU A 148 5.93 -10.21 6.17
C LEU A 148 4.61 -9.49 6.47
N ALA A 149 4.66 -8.30 7.03
CA ALA A 149 3.49 -7.49 7.30
C ALA A 149 2.73 -7.14 6.02
N THR A 150 3.44 -6.72 4.97
CA THR A 150 2.84 -6.40 3.67
C THR A 150 2.26 -7.65 3.02
N LEU A 151 3.05 -8.71 2.92
CA LEU A 151 2.66 -9.99 2.35
C LEU A 151 1.38 -10.54 2.98
N PHE A 152 1.30 -10.59 4.30
CA PHE A 152 0.12 -11.10 4.99
C PHE A 152 -1.08 -10.15 4.90
N SER A 153 -0.85 -8.82 4.83
CA SER A 153 -1.93 -7.85 4.63
C SER A 153 -2.56 -8.00 3.25
N ASP A 154 -1.76 -8.20 2.20
CA ASP A 154 -2.25 -8.39 0.85
C ASP A 154 -3.02 -9.70 0.71
N PHE A 155 -2.56 -10.77 1.37
CA PHE A 155 -3.33 -12.02 1.46
C PHE A 155 -4.66 -11.82 2.16
N PHE A 156 -4.67 -11.12 3.27
CA PHE A 156 -5.88 -10.87 4.02
C PHE A 156 -6.90 -10.12 3.15
N THR A 157 -6.48 -9.02 2.51
CA THR A 157 -7.34 -8.23 1.62
C THR A 157 -7.83 -9.04 0.43
N TYR A 158 -6.95 -9.82 -0.21
CA TYR A 158 -7.32 -10.65 -1.36
C TYR A 158 -8.40 -11.68 -1.01
N TYR A 159 -8.32 -12.30 0.17
CA TYR A 159 -9.31 -13.30 0.58
C TYR A 159 -10.59 -12.69 1.13
N GLU A 160 -10.56 -11.48 1.62
CA GLU A 160 -11.73 -10.72 2.05
C GLU A 160 -12.59 -10.31 0.84
N ASP A 161 -11.94 -9.83 -0.23
CA ASP A 161 -12.62 -9.37 -1.45
C ASP A 161 -13.09 -10.53 -2.37
N ALA A 162 -12.45 -11.69 -2.27
CA ALA A 162 -12.79 -12.82 -3.13
C ALA A 162 -14.11 -13.47 -2.66
N GLU A 163 -15.19 -13.31 -3.41
CA GLU A 163 -16.43 -14.12 -3.33
C GLU A 163 -16.17 -15.63 -3.57
N VAL A 164 -15.01 -16.13 -3.19
CA VAL A 164 -14.60 -17.52 -3.42
C VAL A 164 -15.22 -18.41 -2.36
N ASN A 165 -16.38 -18.88 -2.67
CA ASN A 165 -17.24 -19.82 -1.98
C ASN A 165 -16.60 -21.19 -1.73
N THR A 166 -15.44 -21.30 -1.06
CA THR A 166 -14.89 -22.56 -0.61
C THR A 166 -14.58 -22.51 0.88
N PHE A 167 -15.37 -23.25 1.62
CA PHE A 167 -15.41 -23.38 3.09
C PHE A 167 -14.06 -23.57 3.80
N HIS A 168 -13.04 -24.00 3.09
CA HIS A 168 -11.69 -24.20 3.61
C HIS A 168 -10.83 -22.94 3.58
N ARG A 169 -11.14 -21.96 2.75
CA ARG A 169 -10.36 -20.72 2.58
C ARG A 169 -10.70 -19.64 3.61
N TYR A 170 -11.91 -19.65 4.15
CA TYR A 170 -12.33 -18.68 5.17
C TYR A 170 -11.56 -18.82 6.51
N ARG A 171 -11.11 -20.02 6.84
CA ARG A 171 -10.23 -20.20 8.01
C ARG A 171 -8.84 -19.61 7.77
N ASP A 172 -8.39 -19.61 6.54
CA ASP A 172 -7.09 -19.09 6.16
C ASP A 172 -7.06 -17.55 6.18
N CYS A 173 -8.16 -16.88 5.79
CA CYS A 173 -8.28 -15.42 5.83
C CYS A 173 -8.04 -14.86 7.25
N ALA A 174 -8.76 -15.34 8.24
CA ALA A 174 -8.58 -14.88 9.62
C ALA A 174 -7.18 -15.20 10.19
N TRP A 175 -6.55 -16.30 9.73
CA TRP A 175 -5.16 -16.61 10.09
C TRP A 175 -4.20 -15.60 9.47
N TYR A 176 -4.36 -15.28 8.16
CA TYR A 176 -3.54 -14.28 7.47
C TYR A 176 -3.68 -12.90 8.11
N GLY A 177 -4.88 -12.49 8.44
CA GLY A 177 -5.13 -11.24 9.17
C GLY A 177 -4.35 -11.19 10.51
N ARG A 178 -4.37 -12.29 11.29
CA ARG A 178 -3.60 -12.37 12.54
C ARG A 178 -2.09 -12.32 12.32
N GLN A 179 -1.57 -12.94 11.24
CA GLN A 179 -0.16 -12.80 10.90
C GLN A 179 0.17 -11.38 10.45
N ALA A 180 -0.67 -10.77 9.62
CA ALA A 180 -0.52 -9.37 9.21
C ALA A 180 -0.45 -8.44 10.43
N TYR A 181 -1.37 -8.57 11.38
CA TYR A 181 -1.32 -7.80 12.62
C TYR A 181 -0.02 -8.04 13.42
N LYS A 182 0.35 -9.33 13.61
CA LYS A 182 1.57 -9.71 14.35
C LYS A 182 2.82 -9.03 13.79
N TYR A 183 3.04 -9.12 12.47
CA TYR A 183 4.24 -8.57 11.84
C TYR A 183 4.19 -7.04 11.70
N ASN A 184 3.01 -6.44 11.48
CA ASN A 184 2.86 -5.00 11.58
C ASN A 184 3.20 -4.49 12.99
N LEU A 185 2.74 -5.19 14.05
CA LEU A 185 3.06 -4.82 15.42
C LEU A 185 4.57 -4.92 15.74
N LEU A 186 5.26 -5.95 15.23
CA LEU A 186 6.71 -6.08 15.37
C LEU A 186 7.43 -4.94 14.65
N ALA A 187 7.11 -4.69 13.38
CA ALA A 187 7.69 -3.57 12.62
C ALA A 187 7.37 -2.20 13.23
N ALA A 188 6.17 -2.01 13.80
CA ALA A 188 5.79 -0.79 14.49
C ALA A 188 6.65 -0.53 15.74
N LYS A 189 7.01 -1.58 16.47
CA LYS A 189 7.92 -1.48 17.63
C LYS A 189 9.33 -1.09 17.22
N GLU A 190 9.77 -1.46 16.03
CA GLU A 190 11.07 -1.07 15.46
C GLU A 190 11.07 0.34 14.84
N GLY A 191 9.92 1.02 14.83
CA GLY A 191 9.83 2.42 14.43
C GLY A 191 9.27 2.69 13.03
N TYR A 192 8.80 1.67 12.31
CA TYR A 192 8.22 1.85 10.96
C TYR A 192 6.84 2.51 11.05
N TYR A 193 6.73 3.74 10.57
CA TYR A 193 5.51 4.55 10.67
C TYR A 193 4.32 3.94 9.95
N MET A 194 4.53 3.33 8.77
CA MET A 194 3.45 2.66 8.05
C MET A 194 2.92 1.46 8.83
N ALA A 195 3.80 0.70 9.49
CA ALA A 195 3.40 -0.41 10.34
C ALA A 195 2.65 0.06 11.60
N MET A 196 3.04 1.18 12.20
CA MET A 196 2.29 1.81 13.30
C MET A 196 0.87 2.16 12.85
N TYR A 197 0.73 2.76 11.68
CA TYR A 197 -0.57 3.11 11.11
C TYR A 197 -1.43 1.86 10.84
N ARG A 198 -0.87 0.82 10.20
CA ARG A 198 -1.59 -0.44 9.93
C ARG A 198 -1.97 -1.17 11.22
N THR A 199 -1.08 -1.21 12.23
CA THR A 199 -1.39 -1.76 13.56
C THR A 199 -2.59 -1.05 14.19
N ALA A 200 -2.61 0.28 14.11
CA ALA A 200 -3.74 1.05 14.61
C ALA A 200 -5.04 0.74 13.86
N LEU A 201 -5.00 0.50 12.55
CA LEU A 201 -6.20 0.12 11.79
C LEU A 201 -6.78 -1.22 12.27
N PHE A 202 -5.96 -2.26 12.44
CA PHE A 202 -6.43 -3.54 12.99
C PHE A 202 -7.09 -3.40 14.36
N LEU A 203 -6.56 -2.52 15.21
CA LEU A 203 -7.12 -2.26 16.54
C LEU A 203 -8.40 -1.40 16.49
N LEU A 204 -8.58 -0.55 15.48
CA LEU A 204 -9.81 0.22 15.28
C LEU A 204 -10.94 -0.63 14.71
N GLU A 205 -10.62 -1.51 13.75
CA GLU A 205 -11.60 -2.35 13.06
C GLU A 205 -12.09 -3.50 13.94
N GLY A 206 -11.21 -4.10 14.73
CA GLY A 206 -11.59 -5.13 15.68
C GLY A 206 -11.98 -6.48 15.07
N GLU A 207 -11.76 -6.67 13.76
CA GLU A 207 -12.16 -7.88 13.04
C GLU A 207 -11.17 -9.03 13.21
N VAL A 208 -9.89 -8.72 13.18
CA VAL A 208 -8.78 -9.68 13.26
C VAL A 208 -8.32 -9.90 14.70
N VAL A 209 -8.29 -8.82 15.45
CA VAL A 209 -7.95 -8.76 16.88
C VAL A 209 -9.04 -7.97 17.60
N ASN A 210 -9.17 -8.15 18.90
CA ASN A 210 -10.14 -7.34 19.64
C ASN A 210 -9.83 -5.86 19.49
N ALA A 211 -10.86 -5.04 19.28
CA ALA A 211 -10.71 -3.60 19.22
C ALA A 211 -10.09 -3.05 20.51
N ASP A 212 -9.05 -2.23 20.36
CA ASP A 212 -8.43 -1.46 21.43
C ASP A 212 -8.18 -0.02 20.96
N TYR A 213 -9.14 0.84 21.24
CA TYR A 213 -9.10 2.24 20.80
C TYR A 213 -8.03 3.07 21.52
N ASP A 214 -7.61 2.67 22.71
CA ASP A 214 -6.56 3.36 23.46
C ASP A 214 -5.17 3.04 22.89
N GLU A 215 -4.92 1.78 22.60
CA GLU A 215 -3.69 1.35 21.93
C GLU A 215 -3.63 1.92 20.50
N ALA A 216 -4.73 1.84 19.73
CA ALA A 216 -4.83 2.43 18.40
C ALA A 216 -4.49 3.93 18.39
N TYR A 217 -5.06 4.68 19.34
CA TYR A 217 -4.76 6.09 19.50
C TYR A 217 -3.27 6.34 19.76
N SER A 218 -2.66 5.54 20.62
CA SER A 218 -1.23 5.65 20.92
C SER A 218 -0.34 5.44 19.69
N TRP A 219 -0.67 4.45 18.85
CA TRP A 219 0.07 4.21 17.62
C TRP A 219 -0.13 5.33 16.59
N LEU A 220 -1.36 5.82 16.41
CA LEU A 220 -1.65 6.95 15.52
C LEU A 220 -0.92 8.23 15.92
N GLU A 221 -0.85 8.53 17.22
CA GLU A 221 -0.09 9.69 17.72
C GLU A 221 1.40 9.60 17.43
N LYS A 222 1.99 8.40 17.49
CA LYS A 222 3.41 8.19 17.17
C LYS A 222 3.72 8.42 15.69
N CYS A 223 2.79 8.12 14.78
CA CYS A 223 3.02 8.24 13.34
C CYS A 223 2.24 9.39 12.66
N LYS A 224 1.66 10.31 13.43
CA LYS A 224 0.73 11.35 12.91
C LYS A 224 1.33 12.30 11.85
N ASP A 225 2.63 12.52 11.91
CA ASP A 225 3.33 13.40 10.98
C ASP A 225 3.86 12.68 9.73
N HIS A 226 3.47 11.40 9.57
CA HIS A 226 3.88 10.50 8.49
C HIS A 226 2.66 9.91 7.76
N CYS A 227 2.89 8.98 6.84
CA CYS A 227 1.84 8.24 6.12
C CYS A 227 0.82 9.16 5.42
N ASN A 228 1.32 10.23 4.78
CA ASN A 228 0.51 11.20 4.02
C ASN A 228 -0.66 11.80 4.82
N GLY A 229 -0.47 11.97 6.13
CA GLY A 229 -1.48 12.54 7.03
C GLY A 229 -2.64 11.60 7.38
N MET A 230 -2.67 10.37 6.88
CA MET A 230 -3.76 9.43 7.18
C MET A 230 -3.97 9.18 8.69
N PRO A 231 -2.92 9.11 9.54
CA PRO A 231 -3.12 9.03 10.98
C PRO A 231 -3.86 10.24 11.56
N LEU A 232 -3.63 11.46 11.05
CA LEU A 232 -4.37 12.66 11.47
C LEU A 232 -5.85 12.56 11.13
N TYR A 233 -6.19 12.03 9.95
CA TYR A 233 -7.57 11.75 9.57
C TYR A 233 -8.24 10.77 10.55
N ARG A 234 -7.57 9.68 10.92
CA ARG A 234 -8.08 8.70 11.87
C ARG A 234 -8.22 9.28 13.28
N LEU A 235 -7.23 10.06 13.76
CA LEU A 235 -7.32 10.79 15.03
C LEU A 235 -8.50 11.78 15.05
N GLY A 236 -8.71 12.48 13.92
CA GLY A 236 -9.88 13.34 13.75
C GLY A 236 -11.20 12.56 13.90
N ASN A 237 -11.30 11.39 13.27
CA ASN A 237 -12.47 10.51 13.38
C ASN A 237 -12.68 10.03 14.84
N MET A 238 -11.62 9.62 15.53
CA MET A 238 -11.73 9.15 16.93
C MET A 238 -12.25 10.21 17.88
N HIS A 239 -12.00 11.49 17.59
CA HIS A 239 -12.55 12.60 18.36
C HIS A 239 -13.87 13.16 17.85
N TYR A 240 -14.22 12.85 16.61
CA TYR A 240 -15.48 13.28 16.01
C TYR A 240 -16.64 12.34 16.29
N TYR A 241 -16.40 11.03 16.20
CA TYR A 241 -17.39 9.99 16.42
C TYR A 241 -17.36 9.50 17.86
N SER A 242 -18.56 9.36 18.48
CA SER A 242 -18.70 8.95 19.88
C SER A 242 -18.39 7.47 20.13
N GLU A 243 -18.39 6.64 19.09
CA GLU A 243 -18.14 5.18 19.18
C GLU A 243 -16.79 4.82 19.78
N TYR A 244 -15.78 5.69 19.59
CA TYR A 244 -14.44 5.48 20.15
C TYR A 244 -14.28 5.91 21.61
N GLY A 245 -15.34 6.46 22.24
CA GLY A 245 -15.32 6.93 23.63
C GLY A 245 -14.41 8.16 23.90
N ARG A 246 -13.98 8.84 22.84
CA ARG A 246 -13.01 9.96 22.92
C ARG A 246 -13.55 11.27 22.34
N GLU A 247 -14.87 11.45 22.27
CA GLU A 247 -15.47 12.63 21.65
C GLU A 247 -14.88 13.94 22.17
N ASN A 248 -14.25 14.71 21.29
CA ASN A 248 -13.71 16.02 21.55
C ASN A 248 -13.67 16.86 20.29
N ARG A 249 -14.67 17.72 20.11
CA ARG A 249 -14.85 18.54 18.91
C ARG A 249 -13.67 19.50 18.63
N VAL A 250 -12.99 19.97 19.69
CA VAL A 250 -11.82 20.85 19.53
C VAL A 250 -10.63 20.08 18.99
N LEU A 251 -10.40 18.87 19.48
CA LEU A 251 -9.32 18.01 18.97
C LEU A 251 -9.67 17.49 17.55
N ALA A 252 -10.90 17.08 17.31
CA ALA A 252 -11.35 16.66 15.97
C ALA A 252 -11.09 17.76 14.94
N LEU A 253 -11.46 19.01 15.24
CA LEU A 253 -11.21 20.14 14.40
C LEU A 253 -9.71 20.35 14.14
N LYS A 254 -8.89 20.28 15.19
CA LYS A 254 -7.43 20.42 15.08
C LYS A 254 -6.82 19.35 14.16
N TYR A 255 -7.20 18.07 14.32
CA TYR A 255 -6.64 16.99 13.53
C TYR A 255 -7.11 17.05 12.06
N TYR A 256 -8.37 17.35 11.79
CA TYR A 256 -8.84 17.53 10.42
C TYR A 256 -8.21 18.74 9.71
N GLU A 257 -7.98 19.85 10.41
CA GLU A 257 -7.24 21.00 9.86
C GLU A 257 -5.80 20.58 9.51
N ALA A 258 -5.10 19.89 10.42
CA ALA A 258 -3.75 19.41 10.17
C ALA A 258 -3.69 18.40 8.99
N TYR A 259 -4.65 17.48 8.93
CA TYR A 259 -4.77 16.55 7.79
C TYR A 259 -4.97 17.30 6.47
N LYS A 260 -5.91 18.27 6.45
CA LYS A 260 -6.15 19.10 5.30
C LYS A 260 -4.88 19.83 4.83
N GLU A 261 -4.13 20.43 5.76
CA GLU A 261 -2.89 21.15 5.45
C GLU A 261 -1.83 20.20 4.84
N GLN A 262 -1.61 19.01 5.40
CA GLN A 262 -0.68 18.03 4.84
C GLN A 262 -1.13 17.55 3.45
N TYR A 263 -2.41 17.21 3.31
CA TYR A 263 -2.98 16.74 2.04
C TYR A 263 -2.82 17.80 0.90
N GLU A 264 -3.12 19.07 1.20
CA GLU A 264 -3.02 20.15 0.21
C GLU A 264 -1.57 20.57 -0.10
N ALA A 265 -0.63 20.30 0.81
CA ALA A 265 0.79 20.55 0.59
C ALA A 265 1.47 19.47 -0.26
N ASP A 266 0.92 18.27 -0.31
CA ASP A 266 1.48 17.15 -1.07
C ASP A 266 1.19 17.33 -2.58
N SER A 267 2.26 17.40 -3.36
CA SER A 267 2.19 17.58 -4.82
C SER A 267 1.50 16.42 -5.53
N TYR A 268 1.57 15.20 -4.98
CA TYR A 268 0.90 14.03 -5.52
C TYR A 268 -0.63 14.17 -5.53
N TYR A 269 -1.20 14.75 -4.46
CA TYR A 269 -2.66 14.95 -4.35
C TYR A 269 -3.17 16.24 -4.97
N LYS A 270 -2.33 17.02 -5.64
CA LYS A 270 -2.71 18.32 -6.19
C LYS A 270 -3.91 18.22 -7.14
N GLY A 271 -5.02 18.79 -6.74
CA GLY A 271 -6.27 18.80 -7.52
C GLY A 271 -7.10 17.52 -7.42
N MET A 272 -6.63 16.51 -6.68
CA MET A 272 -7.42 15.30 -6.40
C MET A 272 -8.29 15.48 -5.16
N ILE A 273 -9.38 14.73 -5.11
CA ILE A 273 -10.21 14.60 -3.91
C ILE A 273 -10.39 13.09 -3.68
N THR A 274 -9.74 12.57 -2.65
CA THR A 274 -9.94 11.18 -2.20
C THR A 274 -11.14 11.09 -1.28
N GLN A 275 -11.67 9.89 -1.07
CA GLN A 275 -12.80 9.67 -0.17
C GLN A 275 -12.50 10.13 1.26
N SER A 276 -11.32 9.81 1.80
CA SER A 276 -10.91 10.24 3.14
C SER A 276 -10.80 11.76 3.25
N TYR A 277 -10.29 12.42 2.21
CA TYR A 277 -10.20 13.88 2.19
C TYR A 277 -11.59 14.54 2.07
N ALA A 278 -12.47 14.01 1.23
CA ALA A 278 -13.86 14.46 1.14
C ALA A 278 -14.60 14.33 2.47
N GLN A 279 -14.44 13.19 3.15
CA GLN A 279 -15.03 12.95 4.48
C GLN A 279 -14.47 13.91 5.53
N ALA A 280 -13.15 14.10 5.55
CA ALA A 280 -12.51 15.05 6.48
C ALA A 280 -13.02 16.48 6.29
N LEU A 281 -13.13 16.95 5.03
CA LEU A 281 -13.67 18.27 4.72
C LEU A 281 -15.14 18.42 5.15
N THR A 282 -15.95 17.38 4.97
CA THR A 282 -17.36 17.37 5.38
C THR A 282 -17.48 17.44 6.90
N ASN A 283 -16.73 16.63 7.63
CA ASN A 283 -16.71 16.63 9.10
C ASN A 283 -16.19 17.97 9.66
N LEU A 284 -15.13 18.49 9.05
CA LEU A 284 -14.57 19.80 9.40
C LEU A 284 -15.58 20.92 9.17
N ALA A 285 -16.28 20.91 8.04
CA ALA A 285 -17.35 21.87 7.75
C ALA A 285 -18.47 21.79 8.78
N HIS A 286 -18.91 20.57 9.16
CA HIS A 286 -19.90 20.37 10.20
C HIS A 286 -19.46 20.97 11.55
N LEU A 287 -18.22 20.76 11.96
CA LEU A 287 -17.66 21.34 13.19
C LEU A 287 -17.56 22.87 13.12
N LEU A 288 -17.22 23.43 11.96
CA LEU A 288 -17.19 24.88 11.75
C LEU A 288 -18.57 25.51 11.85
N LEU A 289 -19.61 24.87 11.31
CA LEU A 289 -20.98 25.35 11.38
C LEU A 289 -21.51 25.49 12.83
N GLN A 290 -21.01 24.66 13.75
CA GLN A 290 -21.38 24.73 15.16
C GLN A 290 -20.81 25.99 15.86
N LYS A 291 -19.78 26.65 15.27
CA LYS A 291 -19.24 27.90 15.80
C LYS A 291 -20.17 29.10 15.58
N ASN A 292 -21.11 28.98 14.67
CA ASN A 292 -22.16 29.99 14.40
C ASN A 292 -21.59 31.39 14.08
N THR A 293 -20.53 31.47 13.30
CA THR A 293 -19.91 32.72 12.86
C THR A 293 -19.89 32.81 11.34
N SER A 294 -20.08 33.99 10.79
CA SER A 294 -20.07 34.17 9.33
C SER A 294 -18.78 33.74 8.65
N ILE A 295 -17.66 33.87 9.34
CA ILE A 295 -16.33 33.42 8.84
C ILE A 295 -16.29 31.88 8.79
N ALA A 296 -16.73 31.19 9.86
CA ALA A 296 -16.75 29.74 9.89
C ALA A 296 -17.75 29.16 8.87
N ASP A 297 -18.90 29.79 8.71
CA ASP A 297 -19.91 29.40 7.72
C ASP A 297 -19.39 29.55 6.28
N SER A 298 -18.68 30.66 5.97
CA SER A 298 -18.09 30.86 4.64
C SER A 298 -17.00 29.84 4.34
N ARG A 299 -16.15 29.50 5.32
CA ARG A 299 -15.14 28.44 5.17
C ARG A 299 -15.79 27.08 4.97
N ALA A 300 -16.79 26.74 5.78
CA ALA A 300 -17.53 25.48 5.65
C ALA A 300 -18.16 25.33 4.27
N ARG A 301 -18.84 26.38 3.79
CA ARG A 301 -19.48 26.38 2.46
C ARG A 301 -18.48 26.15 1.33
N SER A 302 -17.33 26.82 1.36
CA SER A 302 -16.28 26.63 0.35
C SER A 302 -15.70 25.21 0.35
N MET A 303 -15.53 24.58 1.54
CA MET A 303 -15.08 23.20 1.63
C MET A 303 -16.11 22.22 1.05
N LEU A 304 -17.39 22.40 1.41
CA LEU A 304 -18.46 21.53 0.91
C LEU A 304 -18.67 21.70 -0.60
N GLU A 305 -18.56 22.92 -1.13
CA GLU A 305 -18.59 23.17 -2.57
C GLU A 305 -17.49 22.42 -3.31
N LYS A 306 -16.29 22.37 -2.75
CA LYS A 306 -15.18 21.59 -3.30
C LYS A 306 -15.50 20.09 -3.33
N VAL A 307 -16.11 19.55 -2.29
CA VAL A 307 -16.49 18.13 -2.21
C VAL A 307 -17.63 17.80 -3.17
N THR A 308 -18.71 18.61 -3.19
CA THR A 308 -19.88 18.37 -4.06
C THR A 308 -19.57 18.51 -5.54
N SER A 309 -18.50 19.22 -5.92
CA SER A 309 -18.00 19.27 -7.30
C SER A 309 -17.19 18.04 -7.72
N SER A 310 -16.91 17.12 -6.79
CA SER A 310 -16.25 15.85 -7.05
C SER A 310 -17.27 14.71 -7.26
N SER A 311 -16.77 13.48 -7.45
CA SER A 311 -17.64 12.29 -7.53
C SER A 311 -18.22 11.85 -6.18
N PHE A 312 -17.74 12.41 -5.07
CA PHE A 312 -18.19 12.05 -3.72
C PHE A 312 -19.38 12.92 -3.28
N ARG A 313 -20.49 12.29 -2.92
CA ARG A 313 -21.75 12.97 -2.59
C ARG A 313 -22.00 13.10 -1.08
N ILE A 314 -21.04 12.73 -0.26
CA ILE A 314 -21.16 12.75 1.22
C ILE A 314 -21.40 14.15 1.82
N ALA A 315 -21.20 15.20 1.05
CA ALA A 315 -21.40 16.58 1.48
C ALA A 315 -22.74 17.19 1.00
N ASP A 316 -23.47 16.49 0.14
CA ASP A 316 -24.65 17.06 -0.57
C ASP A 316 -25.72 17.57 0.39
N ALA A 317 -26.06 16.80 1.43
CA ALA A 317 -27.08 17.21 2.41
C ALA A 317 -26.66 18.48 3.16
N LEU A 318 -25.44 18.53 3.67
CA LEU A 318 -24.95 19.67 4.43
C LEU A 318 -24.79 20.92 3.55
N TYR A 319 -24.29 20.74 2.32
CA TYR A 319 -24.16 21.82 1.35
C TYR A 319 -25.55 22.34 0.92
N GLY A 320 -26.51 21.45 0.64
CA GLY A 320 -27.87 21.78 0.33
C GLY A 320 -28.54 22.61 1.43
N TYR A 321 -28.37 22.22 2.70
CA TYR A 321 -28.80 22.99 3.85
C TYR A 321 -28.22 24.40 3.88
N MET A 322 -26.92 24.53 3.67
CA MET A 322 -26.23 25.84 3.68
C MET A 322 -26.71 26.77 2.55
N LEU A 323 -26.94 26.21 1.37
CA LEU A 323 -27.51 26.96 0.24
C LEU A 323 -28.91 27.46 0.54
N TYR A 324 -29.77 26.59 1.08
CA TYR A 324 -31.17 26.90 1.36
C TYR A 324 -31.32 28.00 2.42
N GLU A 325 -30.54 27.91 3.50
CA GLU A 325 -30.57 28.86 4.62
C GLU A 325 -29.68 30.11 4.34
N GLY A 326 -28.86 30.10 3.29
CA GLY A 326 -27.94 31.19 3.00
C GLY A 326 -26.74 31.28 3.97
N ARG A 327 -26.41 30.18 4.66
CA ARG A 327 -25.25 30.16 5.55
C ARG A 327 -23.95 30.23 4.73
N GLY A 328 -23.08 31.14 5.12
CA GLY A 328 -21.79 31.34 4.48
C GLY A 328 -21.84 31.99 3.07
N GLY A 329 -23.01 32.47 2.60
CA GLY A 329 -23.12 33.14 1.29
C GLY A 329 -24.56 33.49 0.95
N ARG A 330 -24.83 33.73 -0.33
CA ARG A 330 -26.18 34.04 -0.81
C ARG A 330 -27.12 32.84 -0.62
N VAL A 331 -28.40 33.13 -0.31
CA VAL A 331 -29.49 32.14 -0.31
C VAL A 331 -29.69 31.62 -1.74
N ASP A 332 -29.70 30.33 -1.90
CA ASP A 332 -30.09 29.63 -3.12
C ASP A 332 -30.99 28.44 -2.73
N ARG A 333 -32.28 28.70 -2.55
CA ARG A 333 -33.25 27.67 -2.17
C ARG A 333 -33.41 26.59 -3.24
N THR A 334 -33.36 26.99 -4.51
CA THR A 334 -33.52 26.04 -5.62
C THR A 334 -32.34 25.08 -5.71
N GLY A 335 -31.12 25.61 -5.66
CA GLY A 335 -29.90 24.80 -5.59
C GLY A 335 -29.86 23.94 -4.33
N GLY A 336 -30.22 24.51 -3.18
CA GLY A 336 -30.29 23.79 -1.91
C GLY A 336 -31.23 22.59 -1.95
N LEU A 337 -32.45 22.78 -2.46
CA LEU A 337 -33.42 21.67 -2.62
C LEU A 337 -32.95 20.61 -3.62
N LYS A 338 -32.22 21.00 -4.66
CA LYS A 338 -31.64 20.01 -5.59
C LYS A 338 -30.68 19.08 -4.87
N PHE A 339 -29.73 19.61 -4.11
CA PHE A 339 -28.77 18.82 -3.35
C PHE A 339 -29.45 17.99 -2.26
N MET A 340 -30.44 18.57 -1.55
CA MET A 340 -31.24 17.82 -0.55
C MET A 340 -31.97 16.63 -1.15
N ARG A 341 -32.60 16.78 -2.32
CA ARG A 341 -33.28 15.67 -3.01
C ARG A 341 -32.29 14.61 -3.48
N GLN A 342 -31.10 15.01 -3.94
CA GLN A 342 -30.06 14.06 -4.31
C GLN A 342 -29.59 13.25 -3.11
N ALA A 343 -29.27 13.91 -1.99
CA ALA A 343 -28.86 13.24 -0.76
C ALA A 343 -29.96 12.32 -0.20
N ALA A 344 -31.22 12.75 -0.22
CA ALA A 344 -32.35 11.92 0.21
C ALA A 344 -32.54 10.67 -0.67
N ASN A 345 -32.34 10.78 -1.99
CA ASN A 345 -32.36 9.63 -2.89
C ASN A 345 -31.23 8.64 -2.62
N ASP A 346 -30.11 9.13 -2.10
CA ASP A 346 -28.96 8.32 -1.67
C ASP A 346 -29.14 7.80 -0.22
N GLY A 347 -30.30 8.06 0.41
CA GLY A 347 -30.66 7.57 1.75
C GLY A 347 -30.13 8.40 2.91
N ASP A 348 -29.73 9.68 2.70
CA ASP A 348 -29.27 10.55 3.78
C ASP A 348 -30.42 10.96 4.73
N PRO A 349 -30.37 10.56 6.03
CA PRO A 349 -31.47 10.80 6.97
C PRO A 349 -31.71 12.29 7.25
N MET A 350 -30.68 13.13 7.20
CA MET A 350 -30.80 14.57 7.42
C MET A 350 -31.55 15.21 6.26
N ALA A 351 -31.23 14.83 5.03
CA ALA A 351 -31.90 15.33 3.84
C ALA A 351 -33.38 14.89 3.80
N GLU A 352 -33.67 13.64 4.11
CA GLU A 352 -35.07 13.16 4.21
C GLU A 352 -35.88 13.91 5.28
N ALA A 353 -35.29 14.10 6.47
CA ALA A 353 -35.93 14.83 7.54
C ALA A 353 -36.17 16.30 7.15
N PHE A 354 -35.19 16.92 6.47
CA PHE A 354 -35.33 18.28 5.99
C PHE A 354 -36.51 18.41 5.01
N LEU A 355 -36.54 17.57 3.96
CA LEU A 355 -37.60 17.62 2.95
C LEU A 355 -38.98 17.41 3.57
N ARG A 356 -39.15 16.45 4.47
CA ARG A 356 -40.40 16.24 5.22
C ARG A 356 -40.87 17.47 6.02
N ASN A 357 -39.92 18.10 6.73
CA ASN A 357 -40.23 19.26 7.61
C ASN A 357 -40.61 20.50 6.84
N TYR A 358 -40.10 20.67 5.62
CA TYR A 358 -40.41 21.83 4.77
C TYR A 358 -41.51 21.53 3.72
N GLY A 359 -42.14 20.34 3.76
CA GLY A 359 -43.26 19.97 2.91
C GLY A 359 -42.91 19.67 1.44
N TYR A 360 -41.71 19.14 1.22
CA TYR A 360 -41.24 18.79 -0.12
C TYR A 360 -41.20 17.29 -0.36
#